data_37575df9b4b9652fcf6823f92a2cc5dd
#
_entry.id   37575df9b4b9652fcf6823f92a2cc5dd
#
_cell.length_a   1.000
_cell.length_b   1.000
_cell.length_c   1.000
_cell.angle_alpha   90.00
_cell.angle_beta   90.00
_cell.angle_gamma   90.00
#
_symmetry.space_group_name_H-M   'P 1'
#
loop_
_entity.id
_entity.type
_entity.pdbx_description
1 polymer ?
#
loop_
_entity_poly.entity_id
_entity_poly.type
_entity_poly.pdbx_seq_one_letter_code
_entity_poly.pdbx_strand_id
1 'polypeptide(L)'
;MTKINYQALREAAQLATQGEWVAFISTGTGTYAVHTPGDKRCEDVIKWTGFDGQKNAENNARYIAALNPEVVQALLDERERNQQYIKSRDQENEDIALTVGKLRVELEAAEKRIAELEAREISLPERSSMLHRTDFHDDYQTVMAYKVSEVIDAIRATGIRIKGE
;
A
#
# COMPACT_ATOMS: atom_id res chain seq x y z
N MET A 1 -19.99 18.81 -16.77
CA MET A 1 -18.82 19.59 -16.33
C MET A 1 -17.75 19.49 -17.39
N THR A 2 -17.27 20.62 -17.90
CA THR A 2 -16.19 20.66 -18.88
C THR A 2 -14.90 20.18 -18.22
N LYS A 3 -14.23 19.24 -18.85
CA LYS A 3 -12.96 18.70 -18.32
C LYS A 3 -11.88 19.78 -18.37
N ILE A 4 -11.23 20.08 -17.25
CA ILE A 4 -10.16 21.10 -17.19
C ILE A 4 -8.96 20.60 -18.01
N ASN A 5 -8.48 21.44 -18.93
CA ASN A 5 -7.24 21.20 -19.65
C ASN A 5 -6.06 21.78 -18.84
N TYR A 6 -5.44 20.92 -18.03
CA TYR A 6 -4.35 21.32 -17.14
C TYR A 6 -3.09 21.75 -17.89
N GLN A 7 -2.84 21.17 -19.07
CA GLN A 7 -1.68 21.53 -19.88
C GLN A 7 -1.83 22.96 -20.42
N ALA A 8 -2.99 23.28 -21.00
CA ALA A 8 -3.27 24.64 -21.46
C ALA A 8 -3.23 25.68 -20.32
N LEU A 9 -3.68 25.28 -19.11
CA LEU A 9 -3.62 26.16 -17.95
C LEU A 9 -2.16 26.40 -17.52
N ARG A 10 -1.29 25.40 -17.55
CA ARG A 10 0.14 25.53 -17.27
C ARG A 10 0.82 26.45 -18.27
N GLU A 11 0.58 26.25 -19.55
CA GLU A 11 1.11 27.13 -20.62
C GLU A 11 0.67 28.56 -20.47
N ALA A 12 -0.63 28.80 -20.17
CA ALA A 12 -1.15 30.13 -19.93
C ALA A 12 -0.48 30.81 -18.70
N ALA A 13 -0.26 30.05 -17.62
CA ALA A 13 0.42 30.56 -16.44
C ALA A 13 1.91 30.92 -16.71
N GLN A 14 2.59 30.14 -17.56
CA GLN A 14 3.99 30.41 -17.95
C GLN A 14 4.13 31.65 -18.83
N LEU A 15 3.12 31.90 -19.69
CA LEU A 15 3.13 33.04 -20.61
C LEU A 15 2.60 34.32 -19.96
N ALA A 16 1.87 34.22 -18.84
CA ALA A 16 1.36 35.39 -18.12
C ALA A 16 2.50 36.20 -17.48
N THR A 17 2.20 37.46 -17.14
CA THR A 17 3.12 38.35 -16.41
C THR A 17 3.54 37.67 -15.08
N GLN A 18 4.80 37.37 -14.92
CA GLN A 18 5.32 36.70 -13.71
C GLN A 18 5.46 37.68 -12.54
N GLY A 19 5.45 37.15 -11.32
CA GLY A 19 5.59 37.91 -10.09
C GLY A 19 4.30 38.05 -9.29
N GLU A 20 4.39 38.78 -8.20
CA GLU A 20 3.24 39.01 -7.31
C GLU A 20 2.20 39.89 -8.02
N TRP A 21 0.94 39.51 -7.97
CA TRP A 21 -0.18 40.28 -8.48
C TRP A 21 -0.96 40.90 -7.33
N VAL A 22 -1.19 42.20 -7.38
CA VAL A 22 -1.91 42.94 -6.36
C VAL A 22 -3.16 43.62 -6.99
N ALA A 23 -4.28 43.49 -6.28
CA ALA A 23 -5.52 44.18 -6.72
C ALA A 23 -5.44 45.67 -6.40
N PHE A 24 -5.60 46.50 -7.40
CA PHE A 24 -5.83 47.95 -7.25
C PHE A 24 -7.33 48.25 -7.29
N ILE A 25 -7.82 48.87 -6.23
CA ILE A 25 -9.26 49.18 -6.08
C ILE A 25 -9.39 50.68 -5.78
N SER A 26 -9.94 51.42 -6.74
CA SER A 26 -10.26 52.84 -6.60
C SER A 26 -11.77 53.06 -6.71
N THR A 27 -12.43 53.11 -5.56
CA THR A 27 -13.88 53.25 -5.48
C THR A 27 -14.34 54.64 -5.95
N GLY A 28 -13.53 55.68 -5.77
CA GLY A 28 -13.82 57.05 -6.16
C GLY A 28 -13.80 57.29 -7.69
N THR A 29 -13.00 56.51 -8.40
CA THR A 29 -12.87 56.62 -9.89
C THR A 29 -13.56 55.44 -10.61
N GLY A 30 -14.07 54.45 -9.88
CA GLY A 30 -14.63 53.22 -10.46
C GLY A 30 -13.60 52.41 -11.21
N THR A 31 -12.30 52.53 -10.87
CA THR A 31 -11.21 51.83 -11.54
C THR A 31 -10.81 50.60 -10.74
N TYR A 32 -10.74 49.48 -11.41
CA TYR A 32 -10.29 48.20 -10.86
C TYR A 32 -9.19 47.68 -11.74
N ALA A 33 -8.10 47.25 -11.14
CA ALA A 33 -6.95 46.72 -11.87
C ALA A 33 -6.25 45.64 -11.06
N VAL A 34 -5.46 44.82 -11.73
CA VAL A 34 -4.45 43.95 -11.14
C VAL A 34 -3.09 44.38 -11.69
N HIS A 35 -2.14 44.63 -10.84
CA HIS A 35 -0.81 45.11 -11.22
C HIS A 35 0.30 44.35 -10.48
N THR A 36 1.52 44.46 -10.97
CA THR A 36 2.73 43.92 -10.35
C THR A 36 3.45 45.03 -9.57
N PRO A 37 3.49 44.96 -8.21
CA PRO A 37 4.01 46.09 -7.40
C PRO A 37 5.53 46.22 -7.40
N GLY A 38 6.27 45.23 -7.89
CA GLY A 38 7.73 45.16 -7.82
C GLY A 38 8.48 45.77 -9.02
N ASP A 39 7.80 46.09 -10.10
CA ASP A 39 8.40 46.62 -11.32
C ASP A 39 8.45 48.17 -11.30
N LYS A 40 9.55 48.75 -11.82
CA LYS A 40 9.73 50.21 -11.97
C LYS A 40 8.63 50.87 -12.81
N ARG A 41 7.87 50.11 -13.56
CA ARG A 41 6.79 50.55 -14.46
C ARG A 41 5.40 50.39 -13.88
N CYS A 42 5.21 49.63 -12.78
CA CYS A 42 3.91 49.27 -12.22
C CYS A 42 2.91 48.86 -13.34
N GLU A 43 3.32 47.86 -14.11
CA GLU A 43 2.52 47.46 -15.28
C GLU A 43 1.17 46.86 -14.84
N ASP A 44 0.09 47.37 -15.45
CA ASP A 44 -1.25 46.81 -15.24
C ASP A 44 -1.29 45.41 -15.91
N VAL A 45 -1.53 44.36 -15.11
CA VAL A 45 -1.79 43.02 -15.63
C VAL A 45 -3.15 43.00 -16.32
N ILE A 46 -4.14 43.61 -15.70
CA ILE A 46 -5.48 43.80 -16.25
C ILE A 46 -6.13 45.06 -15.65
N LYS A 47 -6.84 45.82 -16.44
CA LYS A 47 -7.56 46.99 -16.01
C LYS A 47 -8.94 47.06 -16.64
N TRP A 48 -9.96 47.31 -15.84
CA TRP A 48 -11.31 47.49 -16.30
C TRP A 48 -12.07 48.51 -15.48
N THR A 49 -13.12 49.08 -16.06
CA THR A 49 -14.12 49.87 -15.36
C THR A 49 -15.27 48.95 -14.97
N GLY A 50 -15.67 48.95 -13.69
CA GLY A 50 -16.61 47.96 -13.16
C GLY A 50 -18.01 48.04 -13.78
N PHE A 51 -18.31 47.09 -14.67
CA PHE A 51 -19.65 46.94 -15.25
C PHE A 51 -20.60 46.12 -14.36
N ASP A 52 -20.08 45.28 -13.50
CA ASP A 52 -20.83 44.31 -12.69
C ASP A 52 -21.25 44.82 -11.30
N GLY A 53 -21.26 46.14 -11.12
CA GLY A 53 -21.42 46.74 -9.80
C GLY A 53 -20.10 46.64 -8.97
N GLN A 54 -19.92 47.66 -8.12
CA GLN A 54 -18.65 47.91 -7.42
C GLN A 54 -18.14 46.72 -6.60
N LYS A 55 -19.02 46.02 -5.87
CA LYS A 55 -18.65 44.88 -5.03
C LYS A 55 -18.16 43.69 -5.85
N ASN A 56 -18.76 43.40 -6.99
CA ASN A 56 -18.35 42.29 -7.85
C ASN A 56 -17.01 42.59 -8.52
N ALA A 57 -16.81 43.81 -9.03
CA ALA A 57 -15.55 44.21 -9.63
C ALA A 57 -14.38 44.15 -8.62
N GLU A 58 -14.61 44.58 -7.38
CA GLU A 58 -13.65 44.48 -6.29
C GLU A 58 -13.29 43.03 -5.96
N ASN A 59 -14.31 42.17 -5.81
CA ASN A 59 -14.09 40.73 -5.52
C ASN A 59 -13.39 40.03 -6.68
N ASN A 60 -13.72 40.35 -7.92
CA ASN A 60 -13.06 39.78 -9.10
C ASN A 60 -11.60 40.19 -9.19
N ALA A 61 -11.26 41.46 -8.89
CA ALA A 61 -9.88 41.92 -8.86
C ALA A 61 -9.06 41.19 -7.83
N ARG A 62 -9.59 40.98 -6.62
CA ARG A 62 -8.94 40.20 -5.56
C ARG A 62 -8.77 38.76 -5.95
N TYR A 63 -9.78 38.13 -6.54
CA TYR A 63 -9.74 36.76 -7.01
C TYR A 63 -8.66 36.53 -8.07
N ILE A 64 -8.60 37.43 -9.07
CA ILE A 64 -7.60 37.35 -10.15
C ILE A 64 -6.20 37.54 -9.57
N ALA A 65 -5.98 38.48 -8.65
CA ALA A 65 -4.70 38.74 -8.02
C ALA A 65 -4.24 37.52 -7.20
N ALA A 66 -5.15 36.85 -6.47
CA ALA A 66 -4.85 35.67 -5.69
C ALA A 66 -4.46 34.43 -6.54
N LEU A 67 -4.88 34.39 -7.81
CA LEU A 67 -4.57 33.35 -8.77
C LEU A 67 -3.45 33.76 -9.73
N ASN A 68 -2.40 34.40 -9.21
CA ASN A 68 -1.24 34.74 -10.01
C ASN A 68 -0.57 33.49 -10.61
N PRO A 69 0.31 33.66 -11.64
CA PRO A 69 0.93 32.51 -12.33
C PRO A 69 1.69 31.57 -11.42
N GLU A 70 2.37 32.05 -10.38
CA GLU A 70 3.15 31.26 -9.44
C GLU A 70 2.23 30.35 -8.59
N VAL A 71 1.11 30.89 -8.10
CA VAL A 71 0.12 30.12 -7.35
C VAL A 71 -0.51 29.04 -8.23
N VAL A 72 -0.86 29.38 -9.48
CA VAL A 72 -1.43 28.40 -10.42
C VAL A 72 -0.42 27.28 -10.72
N GLN A 73 0.83 27.61 -10.95
CA GLN A 73 1.88 26.60 -11.16
C GLN A 73 2.08 25.72 -9.94
N ALA A 74 2.15 26.30 -8.73
CA ALA A 74 2.29 25.55 -7.49
C ALA A 74 1.13 24.56 -7.27
N LEU A 75 -0.12 24.98 -7.53
CA LEU A 75 -1.29 24.10 -7.44
C LEU A 75 -1.26 22.97 -8.47
N LEU A 76 -0.79 23.25 -9.69
CA LEU A 76 -0.64 22.23 -10.72
C LEU A 76 0.44 21.20 -10.36
N ASP A 77 1.55 21.66 -9.77
CA ASP A 77 2.65 20.79 -9.33
C ASP A 77 2.22 19.94 -8.12
N GLU A 78 1.48 20.51 -7.18
CA GLU A 78 0.90 19.77 -6.05
C GLU A 78 -0.05 18.68 -6.55
N ARG A 79 -0.93 19.01 -7.48
CA ARG A 79 -1.84 18.06 -8.09
C ARG A 79 -1.08 16.91 -8.77
N GLU A 80 -0.02 17.23 -9.51
CA GLU A 80 0.79 16.22 -10.19
C GLU A 80 1.49 15.29 -9.20
N ARG A 81 2.10 15.83 -8.14
CA ARG A 81 2.69 15.04 -7.05
C ARG A 81 1.64 14.13 -6.39
N ASN A 82 0.45 14.64 -6.11
CA ASN A 82 -0.64 13.88 -5.52
C ASN A 82 -1.10 12.72 -6.44
N GLN A 83 -1.15 12.95 -7.75
CA GLN A 83 -1.47 11.89 -8.72
C GLN A 83 -0.40 10.80 -8.77
N GLN A 84 0.88 11.19 -8.75
CA GLN A 84 1.99 10.24 -8.69
C GLN A 84 1.96 9.41 -7.40
N TYR A 85 1.69 10.08 -6.28
CA TYR A 85 1.55 9.40 -4.98
C TYR A 85 0.40 8.38 -4.99
N ILE A 86 -0.80 8.77 -5.47
CA ILE A 86 -1.94 7.85 -5.57
C ILE A 86 -1.58 6.64 -6.43
N LYS A 87 -0.96 6.86 -7.59
CA LYS A 87 -0.55 5.78 -8.49
C LYS A 87 0.45 4.81 -7.85
N SER A 88 1.41 5.34 -7.08
CA SER A 88 2.37 4.50 -6.33
C SER A 88 1.66 3.68 -5.25
N ARG A 89 0.71 4.28 -4.51
CA ARG A 89 -0.07 3.58 -3.48
C ARG A 89 -0.98 2.48 -4.05
N ASP A 90 -1.55 2.73 -5.22
CA ASP A 90 -2.37 1.72 -5.90
C ASP A 90 -1.51 0.50 -6.28
N GLN A 91 -0.29 0.73 -6.81
CA GLN A 91 0.65 -0.35 -7.13
C GLN A 91 1.08 -1.13 -5.88
N GLU A 92 1.42 -0.44 -4.80
CA GLU A 92 1.77 -1.09 -3.52
C GLU A 92 0.62 -1.96 -2.99
N ASN A 93 -0.62 -1.48 -3.09
CA ASN A 93 -1.81 -2.22 -2.66
C ASN A 93 -2.02 -3.49 -3.50
N GLU A 94 -1.80 -3.43 -4.82
CA GLU A 94 -1.83 -4.59 -5.71
C GLU A 94 -0.76 -5.63 -5.32
N ASP A 95 0.47 -5.20 -5.06
CA ASP A 95 1.57 -6.07 -4.66
C ASP A 95 1.30 -6.74 -3.30
N ILE A 96 0.73 -5.98 -2.35
CA ILE A 96 0.29 -6.53 -1.05
C ILE A 96 -0.82 -7.57 -1.25
N ALA A 97 -1.82 -7.28 -2.08
CA ALA A 97 -2.92 -8.22 -2.33
C ALA A 97 -2.41 -9.54 -2.95
N LEU A 98 -1.48 -9.47 -3.90
CA LEU A 98 -0.82 -10.64 -4.49
C LEU A 98 -0.02 -11.44 -3.46
N THR A 99 0.71 -10.75 -2.58
CA THR A 99 1.49 -11.39 -1.52
C THR A 99 0.59 -12.11 -0.51
N VAL A 100 -0.49 -11.46 -0.08
CA VAL A 100 -1.50 -12.07 0.81
C VAL A 100 -2.14 -13.30 0.16
N GLY A 101 -2.44 -13.23 -1.14
CA GLY A 101 -2.95 -14.38 -1.89
C GLY A 101 -1.99 -15.58 -1.88
N LYS A 102 -0.70 -15.36 -2.13
CA LYS A 102 0.34 -16.40 -2.07
C LYS A 102 0.46 -17.01 -0.67
N LEU A 103 0.55 -16.16 0.36
CA LEU A 103 0.68 -16.61 1.74
C LEU A 103 -0.53 -17.44 2.21
N ARG A 104 -1.75 -17.14 1.74
CA ARG A 104 -2.93 -17.96 2.03
C ARG A 104 -2.82 -19.36 1.44
N VAL A 105 -2.38 -19.48 0.20
CA VAL A 105 -2.19 -20.78 -0.45
C VAL A 105 -1.11 -21.61 0.27
N GLU A 106 -0.02 -20.97 0.66
CA GLU A 106 1.05 -21.62 1.43
C GLU A 106 0.56 -22.09 2.81
N LEU A 107 -0.24 -21.26 3.50
CA LEU A 107 -0.83 -21.60 4.78
C LEU A 107 -1.75 -22.82 4.67
N GLU A 108 -2.69 -22.81 3.71
CA GLU A 108 -3.59 -23.94 3.47
C GLU A 108 -2.82 -25.23 3.15
N ALA A 109 -1.76 -25.14 2.36
CA ALA A 109 -0.90 -26.30 2.05
C ALA A 109 -0.17 -26.81 3.30
N ALA A 110 0.32 -25.90 4.17
CA ALA A 110 0.98 -26.24 5.41
C ALA A 110 -0.01 -26.89 6.42
N GLU A 111 -1.19 -26.33 6.59
CA GLU A 111 -2.26 -26.88 7.44
C GLU A 111 -2.67 -28.28 7.00
N LYS A 112 -2.86 -28.50 5.69
CA LYS A 112 -3.13 -29.81 5.13
C LYS A 112 -2.00 -30.80 5.44
N ARG A 113 -0.75 -30.35 5.32
CA ARG A 113 0.40 -31.19 5.62
C ARG A 113 0.50 -31.55 7.10
N ILE A 114 0.17 -30.61 7.98
CA ILE A 114 0.10 -30.85 9.43
C ILE A 114 -0.97 -31.90 9.71
N ALA A 115 -2.19 -31.71 9.19
CA ALA A 115 -3.28 -32.67 9.37
C ALA A 115 -2.94 -34.09 8.86
N GLU A 116 -2.25 -34.21 7.70
CA GLU A 116 -1.76 -35.46 7.17
C GLU A 116 -0.73 -36.13 8.09
N LEU A 117 0.14 -35.34 8.74
CA LEU A 117 1.13 -35.83 9.67
C LEU A 117 0.51 -36.25 11.02
N GLU A 118 -0.44 -35.47 11.53
CA GLU A 118 -1.17 -35.77 12.77
C GLU A 118 -2.08 -36.99 12.65
N ALA A 119 -2.64 -37.25 11.45
CA ALA A 119 -3.47 -38.42 11.18
C ALA A 119 -2.67 -39.74 11.04
N ARG A 120 -1.34 -39.69 11.13
CA ARG A 120 -0.52 -40.90 11.03
C ARG A 120 -0.62 -41.72 12.29
N GLU A 121 -1.13 -42.93 12.17
CA GLU A 121 -1.20 -43.92 13.24
C GLU A 121 -0.18 -45.05 13.01
N ILE A 122 0.49 -45.45 14.07
CA ILE A 122 1.41 -46.61 14.06
C ILE A 122 0.63 -47.80 14.62
N SER A 123 0.27 -48.75 13.79
CA SER A 123 -0.29 -50.02 14.24
C SER A 123 0.83 -50.94 14.71
N LEU A 124 0.90 -51.12 16.01
CA LEU A 124 1.89 -52.01 16.59
C LEU A 124 1.55 -53.51 16.33
N PRO A 125 2.54 -54.37 16.10
CA PRO A 125 2.33 -55.82 15.94
C PRO A 125 1.79 -56.46 17.22
N GLU A 126 1.35 -57.70 17.12
CA GLU A 126 0.94 -58.47 18.30
C GLU A 126 2.14 -58.76 19.21
N ARG A 127 1.90 -58.69 20.52
CA ARG A 127 2.92 -59.05 21.51
C ARG A 127 3.10 -60.56 21.52
N SER A 128 4.34 -60.98 21.49
CA SER A 128 4.73 -62.39 21.59
C SER A 128 5.19 -62.73 23.00
N SER A 129 4.89 -63.93 23.43
CA SER A 129 5.42 -64.47 24.68
C SER A 129 6.91 -64.78 24.52
N MET A 130 7.74 -64.20 25.37
CA MET A 130 9.19 -64.39 25.39
C MET A 130 9.64 -64.85 26.77
N LEU A 131 10.56 -65.79 26.80
CA LEU A 131 11.20 -66.21 28.04
C LEU A 131 12.32 -65.26 28.42
N HIS A 132 12.19 -64.61 29.58
CA HIS A 132 13.18 -63.67 30.08
C HIS A 132 13.80 -64.23 31.38
N ARG A 133 15.10 -64.18 31.50
CA ARG A 133 15.86 -64.56 32.68
C ARG A 133 16.46 -63.32 33.31
N THR A 134 16.07 -62.97 34.51
CA THR A 134 16.53 -61.83 35.25
C THR A 134 17.83 -62.01 36.00
N ASP A 135 18.13 -63.21 36.44
CA ASP A 135 19.39 -63.54 37.11
C ASP A 135 19.81 -64.95 36.80
N PHE A 136 21.09 -65.31 37.06
CA PHE A 136 21.68 -66.62 36.74
C PHE A 136 21.09 -67.76 37.57
N HIS A 137 20.44 -67.45 38.69
CA HIS A 137 19.81 -68.40 39.62
C HIS A 137 18.27 -68.40 39.60
N ASP A 138 17.65 -67.50 38.80
CA ASP A 138 16.19 -67.39 38.73
C ASP A 138 15.59 -68.24 37.60
N ASP A 139 14.37 -68.71 37.84
CA ASP A 139 13.57 -69.39 36.83
C ASP A 139 13.16 -68.38 35.67
N TYR A 140 13.02 -68.97 34.51
CA TYR A 140 12.56 -68.16 33.35
C TYR A 140 11.13 -67.65 33.56
N GLN A 141 10.94 -66.31 33.44
CA GLN A 141 9.64 -65.73 33.47
C GLN A 141 9.13 -65.41 32.03
N THR A 142 7.87 -65.65 31.82
CA THR A 142 7.22 -65.33 30.54
C THR A 142 6.83 -63.90 30.55
N VAL A 143 7.40 -63.14 29.61
CA VAL A 143 7.09 -61.68 29.39
C VAL A 143 6.48 -61.51 28.02
N MET A 144 5.43 -60.71 27.95
CA MET A 144 4.83 -60.32 26.68
C MET A 144 5.59 -59.11 26.10
N ALA A 145 6.24 -59.30 24.97
CA ALA A 145 7.08 -58.28 24.33
C ALA A 145 6.79 -58.18 22.83
N TYR A 146 7.14 -57.05 22.26
CA TYR A 146 7.13 -56.86 20.81
C TYR A 146 8.48 -57.29 20.22
N LYS A 147 8.47 -57.91 19.05
CA LYS A 147 9.71 -58.13 18.30
C LYS A 147 10.17 -56.79 17.70
N VAL A 148 11.42 -56.43 17.93
CA VAL A 148 11.98 -55.15 17.50
C VAL A 148 11.89 -54.96 16.00
N SER A 149 12.17 -55.98 15.19
CA SER A 149 12.04 -55.91 13.73
C SER A 149 10.61 -55.58 13.28
N GLU A 150 9.59 -56.20 13.86
CA GLU A 150 8.19 -55.99 13.52
C GLU A 150 7.73 -54.56 13.91
N VAL A 151 8.22 -53.99 15.02
CA VAL A 151 7.97 -52.62 15.44
C VAL A 151 8.65 -51.64 14.49
N ILE A 152 9.90 -51.90 14.11
CA ILE A 152 10.64 -51.10 13.14
C ILE A 152 9.88 -51.04 11.80
N ASP A 153 9.41 -52.20 11.31
CA ASP A 153 8.68 -52.28 10.06
C ASP A 153 7.32 -51.52 10.12
N ALA A 154 6.61 -51.60 11.25
CA ALA A 154 5.39 -50.86 11.50
C ALA A 154 5.64 -49.33 11.48
N ILE A 155 6.71 -48.84 12.10
CA ILE A 155 7.11 -47.41 12.08
C ILE A 155 7.49 -46.97 10.67
N ARG A 156 8.28 -47.77 9.95
CA ARG A 156 8.67 -47.46 8.55
C ARG A 156 7.49 -47.41 7.62
N ALA A 157 6.50 -48.29 7.80
CA ALA A 157 5.28 -48.32 6.98
C ALA A 157 4.50 -46.98 7.04
N THR A 158 4.60 -46.25 8.15
CA THR A 158 3.99 -44.89 8.27
C THR A 158 4.87 -43.80 7.70
N GLY A 159 6.02 -44.10 7.11
CA GLY A 159 6.96 -43.15 6.52
C GLY A 159 7.78 -42.37 7.56
N ILE A 160 7.83 -42.83 8.80
CA ILE A 160 8.66 -42.24 9.85
C ILE A 160 10.07 -42.84 9.79
N ARG A 161 11.10 -41.98 9.78
CA ARG A 161 12.51 -42.41 9.76
C ARG A 161 13.00 -42.62 11.21
N ILE A 162 13.55 -43.78 11.48
CA ILE A 162 14.15 -44.11 12.80
C ILE A 162 15.57 -43.55 12.82
N LYS A 163 15.91 -42.76 13.84
CA LYS A 163 17.26 -42.22 14.05
C LYS A 163 18.08 -43.23 14.86
N GLY A 164 19.17 -43.75 14.31
CA GLY A 164 20.09 -44.67 15.02
C GLY A 164 20.35 -46.00 14.33
N GLU A 165 19.93 -46.14 13.06
CA GLU A 165 20.41 -47.23 12.19
C GLU A 165 21.58 -46.78 11.34
#